data_3612740f16b383438ce810b151b8be2c
#
_entry.id   3612740f16b383438ce810b151b8be2c
#
_cell.length_a   1.000
_cell.length_b   1.000
_cell.length_c   1.000
_cell.angle_alpha   90.00
_cell.angle_beta   90.00
_cell.angle_gamma   90.00
#
_symmetry.space_group_name_H-M   'P 1'
#
loop_
_entity.id
_entity.type
_entity.pdbx_description
1 polymer ?
#
loop_
_entity_poly.entity_id
_entity_poly.type
_entity_poly.pdbx_seq_one_letter_code
_entity_poly.pdbx_strand_id
1 'polypeptide(L)'
;VEIFPGFTASDVILENDVVKGILTGEMGISKDGEKKASYQPSMELRAKYTIFAEGCRGHLGKKLIAKYELDKDKDPQHYGIGFKEVWDVPAEVHSEGTVMHTFGWPSKSKAGSYFYHGENNQVYIGLVVPLDYSNPHLSPFDEFQQWKQHKDIKKILENGTRVAYGARALIKGGYQSRPKMTFPGGLIVGDNAGTLVFTKIKGCLLYTSDAADDLRG
;
A
#
# COMPACT_ATOMS: atom_id res chain seq x y z
N VAL A 1 -17.71 -9.59 -11.13
CA VAL A 1 -17.27 -8.91 -9.88
C VAL A 1 -18.10 -7.66 -9.75
N GLU A 2 -18.76 -7.48 -8.60
CA GLU A 2 -19.48 -6.26 -8.26
C GLU A 2 -18.56 -5.34 -7.45
N ILE A 3 -18.62 -4.03 -7.74
CA ILE A 3 -17.80 -3.00 -7.08
C ILE A 3 -18.74 -1.99 -6.43
N PHE A 4 -18.56 -1.73 -5.14
CA PHE A 4 -19.35 -0.80 -4.36
C PHE A 4 -18.49 0.37 -3.87
N PRO A 5 -18.24 1.39 -4.71
CA PRO A 5 -17.43 2.53 -4.32
C PRO A 5 -18.17 3.36 -3.24
N GLY A 6 -17.41 3.84 -2.26
CA GLY A 6 -17.96 4.65 -1.17
C GLY A 6 -18.53 3.86 0.01
N PHE A 7 -18.65 2.53 -0.09
CA PHE A 7 -19.08 1.69 1.04
C PHE A 7 -17.87 1.31 1.90
N THR A 8 -17.79 1.86 3.09
CA THR A 8 -16.72 1.57 4.04
C THR A 8 -17.07 0.34 4.87
N ALA A 9 -16.17 -0.65 4.94
CA ALA A 9 -16.29 -1.72 5.93
C ALA A 9 -15.97 -1.15 7.32
N SER A 10 -16.93 -1.15 8.23
CA SER A 10 -16.80 -0.55 9.57
C SER A 10 -16.47 -1.56 10.65
N ASP A 11 -16.95 -2.78 10.51
CA ASP A 11 -16.67 -3.86 11.47
C ASP A 11 -16.74 -5.25 10.81
N VAL A 12 -16.31 -6.26 11.56
CA VAL A 12 -16.29 -7.67 11.15
C VAL A 12 -17.46 -8.41 11.80
N ILE A 13 -18.20 -9.18 11.01
CA ILE A 13 -19.22 -10.09 11.52
C ILE A 13 -18.55 -11.38 11.96
N LEU A 14 -18.67 -11.70 13.25
CA LEU A 14 -18.10 -12.90 13.87
C LEU A 14 -19.21 -13.80 14.43
N GLU A 15 -19.15 -15.08 14.11
CA GLU A 15 -20.01 -16.11 14.69
C GLU A 15 -19.14 -17.29 15.11
N ASN A 16 -19.19 -17.65 16.39
CA ASN A 16 -18.38 -18.74 16.95
C ASN A 16 -16.88 -18.63 16.58
N ASP A 17 -16.32 -17.44 16.69
CA ASP A 17 -14.93 -17.11 16.31
C ASP A 17 -14.59 -17.33 14.83
N VAL A 18 -15.59 -17.40 13.96
CA VAL A 18 -15.40 -17.47 12.50
C VAL A 18 -15.88 -16.17 11.87
N VAL A 19 -15.07 -15.59 11.00
CA VAL A 19 -15.47 -14.43 10.18
C VAL A 19 -16.55 -14.86 9.20
N LYS A 20 -17.68 -14.15 9.19
CA LYS A 20 -18.84 -14.41 8.31
C LYS A 20 -19.13 -13.28 7.35
N GLY A 21 -18.34 -12.22 7.39
CA GLY A 21 -18.51 -11.05 6.54
C GLY A 21 -18.11 -9.75 7.23
N ILE A 22 -18.61 -8.65 6.70
CA ILE A 22 -18.37 -7.31 7.23
C ILE A 22 -19.68 -6.54 7.43
N LEU A 23 -19.64 -5.57 8.31
CA LEU A 23 -20.66 -4.56 8.49
C LEU A 23 -20.20 -3.29 7.76
N THR A 24 -21.07 -2.68 6.95
CA THR A 24 -20.77 -1.38 6.33
C THR A 24 -20.95 -0.26 7.34
N GLY A 25 -20.30 0.87 7.14
CA GLY A 25 -20.58 2.10 7.88
C GLY A 25 -21.91 2.73 7.45
N GLU A 26 -22.52 3.48 8.34
CA GLU A 26 -23.64 4.35 7.98
C GLU A 26 -23.16 5.47 7.06
N MET A 27 -23.96 5.85 6.07
CA MET A 27 -23.65 6.93 5.14
C MET A 27 -24.71 8.03 5.18
N GLY A 28 -24.34 9.21 4.67
CA GLY A 28 -25.28 10.35 4.63
C GLY A 28 -25.55 10.97 5.99
N ILE A 29 -24.58 10.93 6.92
CA ILE A 29 -24.64 11.65 8.19
C ILE A 29 -23.94 13.00 8.04
N SER A 30 -24.51 14.07 8.59
CA SER A 30 -23.91 15.41 8.62
C SER A 30 -22.77 15.47 9.68
N LYS A 31 -22.02 16.56 9.69
CA LYS A 31 -21.00 16.80 10.72
C LYS A 31 -21.57 16.86 12.14
N ASP A 32 -22.82 17.25 12.27
CA ASP A 32 -23.55 17.42 13.53
C ASP A 32 -24.27 16.12 13.97
N GLY A 33 -24.09 15.02 13.20
CA GLY A 33 -24.70 13.73 13.49
C GLY A 33 -26.10 13.52 12.93
N GLU A 34 -26.67 14.52 12.21
CA GLU A 34 -28.02 14.45 11.66
C GLU A 34 -28.06 13.63 10.36
N LYS A 35 -29.14 12.87 10.16
CA LYS A 35 -29.38 12.09 8.96
C LYS A 35 -29.78 12.99 7.79
N LYS A 36 -29.02 12.96 6.70
CA LYS A 36 -29.34 13.66 5.44
C LYS A 36 -30.38 12.87 4.63
N ALA A 37 -30.94 13.49 3.60
CA ALA A 37 -31.83 12.82 2.65
C ALA A 37 -31.17 11.60 1.96
N SER A 38 -29.84 11.59 1.86
CA SER A 38 -29.04 10.49 1.32
C SER A 38 -28.60 9.47 2.37
N TYR A 39 -29.18 9.45 3.55
CA TYR A 39 -28.83 8.52 4.60
C TYR A 39 -29.07 7.07 4.17
N GLN A 40 -28.07 6.23 4.42
CA GLN A 40 -28.15 4.79 4.26
C GLN A 40 -27.69 4.11 5.56
N PRO A 41 -28.48 3.20 6.11
CA PRO A 41 -28.11 2.47 7.31
C PRO A 41 -26.95 1.50 7.03
N SER A 42 -26.27 1.09 8.07
CA SER A 42 -25.32 0.00 8.04
C SER A 42 -25.97 -1.28 7.52
N MET A 43 -25.25 -2.04 6.71
CA MET A 43 -25.69 -3.31 6.12
C MET A 43 -24.68 -4.43 6.44
N GLU A 44 -25.18 -5.65 6.64
CA GLU A 44 -24.35 -6.83 6.72
C GLU A 44 -24.06 -7.40 5.32
N LEU A 45 -22.80 -7.53 4.98
CA LEU A 45 -22.36 -8.25 3.78
C LEU A 45 -21.75 -9.58 4.21
N ARG A 46 -22.48 -10.66 3.99
CA ARG A 46 -22.10 -12.01 4.42
C ARG A 46 -21.43 -12.80 3.29
N ALA A 47 -20.40 -13.56 3.64
CA ALA A 47 -19.65 -14.39 2.70
C ALA A 47 -19.15 -15.67 3.35
N LYS A 48 -18.84 -16.68 2.54
CA LYS A 48 -18.16 -17.91 3.01
C LYS A 48 -16.73 -17.60 3.47
N TYR A 49 -16.04 -16.73 2.74
CA TYR A 49 -14.70 -16.22 3.06
C TYR A 49 -14.64 -14.74 2.79
N THR A 50 -13.90 -14.01 3.62
CA THR A 50 -13.68 -12.57 3.49
C THR A 50 -12.20 -12.28 3.33
N ILE A 51 -11.84 -11.51 2.28
CA ILE A 51 -10.46 -11.10 2.02
C ILE A 51 -10.29 -9.64 2.44
N PHE A 52 -9.34 -9.39 3.35
CA PHE A 52 -9.03 -8.06 3.85
C PHE A 52 -7.78 -7.52 3.15
N ALA A 53 -7.97 -6.53 2.28
CA ALA A 53 -6.93 -5.88 1.47
C ALA A 53 -6.88 -4.38 1.74
N GLU A 54 -6.88 -3.98 3.01
CA GLU A 54 -7.07 -2.59 3.48
C GLU A 54 -5.79 -1.73 3.42
N GLY A 55 -4.69 -2.28 2.92
CA GLY A 55 -3.42 -1.57 2.87
C GLY A 55 -2.63 -1.63 4.19
N CYS A 56 -1.61 -0.79 4.33
CA CYS A 56 -0.60 -0.90 5.38
C CYS A 56 -1.12 -0.68 6.82
N ARG A 57 -2.29 -0.08 7.00
CA ARG A 57 -2.89 0.18 8.31
C ARG A 57 -4.40 -0.02 8.31
N GLY A 58 -4.85 -1.08 7.69
CA GLY A 58 -6.25 -1.49 7.72
C GLY A 58 -6.79 -1.61 9.14
N HIS A 59 -7.93 -0.98 9.43
CA HIS A 59 -8.46 -0.98 10.80
C HIS A 59 -9.09 -2.32 11.18
N LEU A 60 -9.73 -3.03 10.23
CA LEU A 60 -10.25 -4.38 10.47
C LEU A 60 -9.12 -5.41 10.51
N GLY A 61 -8.13 -5.29 9.62
CA GLY A 61 -6.94 -6.14 9.64
C GLY A 61 -6.23 -6.09 10.98
N LYS A 62 -6.07 -4.91 11.60
CA LYS A 62 -5.49 -4.79 12.94
C LYS A 62 -6.32 -5.49 14.02
N LYS A 63 -7.65 -5.37 13.96
CA LYS A 63 -8.54 -6.09 14.88
C LYS A 63 -8.38 -7.60 14.76
N LEU A 64 -8.29 -8.10 13.52
CA LEU A 64 -8.15 -9.53 13.24
C LEU A 64 -6.77 -10.07 13.62
N ILE A 65 -5.70 -9.31 13.32
CA ILE A 65 -4.34 -9.66 13.76
C ILE A 65 -4.30 -9.83 15.28
N ALA A 66 -4.83 -8.86 16.02
CA ALA A 66 -4.87 -8.92 17.48
C ALA A 66 -5.78 -10.05 18.01
N LYS A 67 -6.97 -10.21 17.42
CA LYS A 67 -7.94 -11.23 17.86
C LYS A 67 -7.40 -12.66 17.72
N TYR A 68 -6.75 -12.95 16.60
CA TYR A 68 -6.24 -14.29 16.29
C TYR A 68 -4.74 -14.45 16.57
N GLU A 69 -4.11 -13.46 17.21
CA GLU A 69 -2.67 -13.46 17.49
C GLU A 69 -1.81 -13.80 16.26
N LEU A 70 -2.18 -13.24 15.09
CA LEU A 70 -1.55 -13.60 13.81
C LEU A 70 -0.08 -13.18 13.71
N ASP A 71 0.33 -12.17 14.47
CA ASP A 71 1.69 -11.64 14.55
C ASP A 71 2.49 -12.21 15.74
N LYS A 72 1.96 -13.24 16.41
CA LYS A 72 2.68 -13.92 17.48
C LYS A 72 4.04 -14.44 17.01
N ASP A 73 5.09 -14.19 17.78
CA ASP A 73 6.48 -14.55 17.48
C ASP A 73 7.03 -13.96 16.17
N LYS A 74 6.47 -12.81 15.73
CA LYS A 74 6.96 -12.03 14.59
C LYS A 74 7.71 -10.78 15.05
N ASP A 75 8.64 -10.33 14.23
CA ASP A 75 9.30 -9.04 14.45
C ASP A 75 8.30 -7.88 14.31
N PRO A 76 8.54 -6.74 14.98
CA PRO A 76 7.73 -5.54 14.78
C PRO A 76 7.69 -5.12 13.32
N GLN A 77 6.53 -4.60 12.89
CA GLN A 77 6.35 -4.14 11.53
C GLN A 77 7.09 -2.81 11.27
N HIS A 78 7.70 -2.67 10.10
CA HIS A 78 8.33 -1.45 9.62
C HIS A 78 7.49 -0.78 8.53
N TYR A 79 7.47 0.54 8.56
CA TYR A 79 6.69 1.36 7.63
C TYR A 79 7.57 2.30 6.82
N GLY A 80 7.12 2.64 5.62
CA GLY A 80 7.71 3.65 4.77
C GLY A 80 6.63 4.54 4.17
N ILE A 81 7.04 5.71 3.70
CA ILE A 81 6.23 6.56 2.82
C ILE A 81 6.81 6.52 1.42
N GLY A 82 5.99 6.13 0.46
CA GLY A 82 6.36 6.12 -0.96
C GLY A 82 5.74 7.30 -1.68
N PHE A 83 6.58 8.09 -2.36
CA PHE A 83 6.16 9.11 -3.31
C PHE A 83 6.32 8.54 -4.71
N LYS A 84 5.42 8.89 -5.61
CA LYS A 84 5.49 8.50 -7.02
C LYS A 84 4.98 9.62 -7.91
N GLU A 85 5.57 9.70 -9.09
CA GLU A 85 5.16 10.62 -10.14
C GLU A 85 5.19 9.88 -11.50
N VAL A 86 4.36 10.37 -12.42
CA VAL A 86 4.39 10.00 -13.84
C VAL A 86 4.75 11.26 -14.61
N TRP A 87 5.70 11.13 -15.53
CA TRP A 87 6.20 12.21 -16.36
C TRP A 87 6.13 11.82 -17.82
N ASP A 88 5.66 12.72 -18.67
CA ASP A 88 5.89 12.68 -20.11
C ASP A 88 7.26 13.30 -20.37
N VAL A 89 8.15 12.58 -21.06
CA VAL A 89 9.52 13.04 -21.35
C VAL A 89 9.78 13.07 -22.85
N PRO A 90 10.76 13.88 -23.32
CA PRO A 90 11.15 13.87 -24.72
C PRO A 90 11.62 12.49 -25.19
N ALA A 91 11.30 12.12 -26.44
CA ALA A 91 11.60 10.80 -27.00
C ALA A 91 13.13 10.51 -27.04
N GLU A 92 13.94 11.53 -27.21
CA GLU A 92 15.41 11.42 -27.28
C GLU A 92 16.07 11.00 -25.94
N VAL A 93 15.38 11.19 -24.81
CA VAL A 93 15.87 10.76 -23.48
C VAL A 93 15.12 9.55 -22.95
N HIS A 94 14.14 9.05 -23.71
CA HIS A 94 13.35 7.89 -23.36
C HIS A 94 13.97 6.59 -23.89
N SER A 95 13.87 5.51 -23.10
CA SER A 95 14.32 4.17 -23.48
C SER A 95 13.36 3.14 -22.93
N GLU A 96 12.28 2.86 -23.67
CA GLU A 96 11.21 1.95 -23.25
C GLU A 96 11.75 0.62 -22.70
N GLY A 97 11.15 0.14 -21.61
CA GLY A 97 11.56 -1.09 -20.93
C GLY A 97 12.75 -0.95 -19.99
N THR A 98 13.42 0.21 -19.95
CA THR A 98 14.52 0.43 -19.01
C THR A 98 13.99 0.52 -17.59
N VAL A 99 14.60 -0.25 -16.69
CA VAL A 99 14.30 -0.29 -15.25
C VAL A 99 15.55 0.05 -14.46
N MET A 100 15.47 1.08 -13.62
CA MET A 100 16.55 1.48 -12.73
C MET A 100 16.04 1.52 -11.28
N HIS A 101 16.84 0.98 -10.37
CA HIS A 101 16.66 1.12 -8.93
C HIS A 101 17.86 1.84 -8.32
N THR A 102 17.61 2.71 -7.33
CA THR A 102 18.69 3.39 -6.58
C THR A 102 18.49 3.27 -5.07
N PHE A 103 19.58 3.36 -4.32
CA PHE A 103 19.59 3.29 -2.86
C PHE A 103 20.55 4.32 -2.27
N GLY A 104 20.25 4.81 -1.06
CA GLY A 104 21.16 5.60 -0.25
C GLY A 104 21.35 7.05 -0.65
N TRP A 105 20.61 7.55 -1.61
CA TRP A 105 20.55 8.96 -2.03
C TRP A 105 19.12 9.49 -1.90
N PRO A 106 18.90 10.78 -1.53
CA PRO A 106 19.90 11.84 -1.26
C PRO A 106 20.49 11.80 0.13
N SER A 107 19.76 11.39 1.13
CA SER A 107 20.31 11.23 2.47
C SER A 107 20.73 9.78 2.70
N LYS A 108 21.56 9.56 3.72
CA LYS A 108 21.92 8.20 4.17
C LYS A 108 20.72 7.46 4.82
N SER A 109 19.50 8.02 4.67
CA SER A 109 18.28 7.29 4.98
C SER A 109 18.27 6.02 4.14
N LYS A 110 17.81 4.91 4.67
CA LYS A 110 17.69 3.64 3.94
C LYS A 110 16.59 3.72 2.85
N ALA A 111 16.51 4.86 2.15
CA ALA A 111 15.55 5.10 1.08
C ALA A 111 15.91 4.30 -0.17
N GLY A 112 14.89 3.79 -0.83
CA GLY A 112 15.02 3.10 -2.11
C GLY A 112 14.12 3.75 -3.15
N SER A 113 14.56 3.74 -4.40
CA SER A 113 13.80 4.34 -5.49
C SER A 113 13.69 3.41 -6.70
N TYR A 114 12.74 3.76 -7.55
CA TYR A 114 12.60 3.17 -8.88
C TYR A 114 12.45 4.26 -9.94
N PHE A 115 12.89 3.97 -11.15
CA PHE A 115 12.74 4.76 -12.34
C PHE A 115 12.47 3.81 -13.51
N TYR A 116 11.26 3.84 -14.07
CA TYR A 116 10.84 2.94 -15.13
C TYR A 116 10.45 3.72 -16.36
N HIS A 117 11.02 3.39 -17.51
CA HIS A 117 10.58 3.88 -18.80
C HIS A 117 9.45 2.97 -19.33
N GLY A 118 8.24 3.51 -19.31
CA GLY A 118 7.04 2.82 -19.79
C GLY A 118 6.75 3.11 -21.27
N GLU A 119 5.53 2.84 -21.68
CA GLU A 119 5.03 3.15 -23.03
C GLU A 119 4.83 4.66 -23.22
N ASN A 120 4.68 5.09 -24.47
CA ASN A 120 4.28 6.45 -24.84
C ASN A 120 5.19 7.58 -24.30
N ASN A 121 6.49 7.36 -24.23
CA ASN A 121 7.46 8.31 -23.66
C ASN A 121 7.16 8.69 -22.20
N GLN A 122 6.50 7.83 -21.46
CA GLN A 122 6.25 8.03 -20.04
C GLN A 122 7.33 7.39 -19.17
N VAL A 123 7.69 8.09 -18.10
CA VAL A 123 8.52 7.54 -17.04
C VAL A 123 7.76 7.54 -15.72
N TYR A 124 7.87 6.43 -15.01
CA TYR A 124 7.28 6.22 -13.69
C TYR A 124 8.38 6.24 -12.67
N ILE A 125 8.34 7.23 -11.77
CA ILE A 125 9.39 7.43 -10.79
C ILE A 125 8.84 7.38 -9.37
N GLY A 126 9.65 6.92 -8.43
CA GLY A 126 9.26 6.95 -7.02
C GLY A 126 10.42 6.75 -6.07
N LEU A 127 10.24 7.27 -4.86
CA LEU A 127 11.15 7.12 -3.73
C LEU A 127 10.37 6.64 -2.52
N VAL A 128 10.88 5.63 -1.84
CA VAL A 128 10.34 5.14 -0.56
C VAL A 128 11.31 5.52 0.55
N VAL A 129 10.83 6.32 1.48
CA VAL A 129 11.59 6.73 2.68
C VAL A 129 11.07 5.93 3.88
N PRO A 130 11.92 5.20 4.62
CA PRO A 130 11.53 4.58 5.88
C PRO A 130 11.03 5.63 6.87
N LEU A 131 10.01 5.29 7.66
CA LEU A 131 9.46 6.21 8.68
C LEU A 131 10.18 6.11 10.04
N ASP A 132 11.16 5.23 10.14
CA ASP A 132 12.05 5.06 11.30
C ASP A 132 13.37 5.86 11.19
N TYR A 133 13.40 6.92 10.37
CA TYR A 133 14.57 7.79 10.24
C TYR A 133 14.86 8.53 11.56
N SER A 134 16.15 8.64 11.90
CA SER A 134 16.62 9.23 13.15
C SER A 134 16.72 10.77 13.13
N ASN A 135 16.75 11.37 11.96
CA ASN A 135 16.84 12.83 11.81
C ASN A 135 15.43 13.46 11.85
N PRO A 136 15.04 14.17 12.93
CA PRO A 136 13.71 14.76 13.05
C PRO A 136 13.43 15.88 12.06
N HIS A 137 14.47 16.43 11.41
CA HIS A 137 14.36 17.48 10.38
C HIS A 137 14.28 16.93 8.96
N LEU A 138 14.32 15.60 8.78
CA LEU A 138 14.17 15.00 7.47
C LEU A 138 12.71 15.12 7.02
N SER A 139 12.52 15.71 5.83
CA SER A 139 11.24 15.72 5.13
C SER A 139 11.26 14.67 4.02
N PRO A 140 10.48 13.61 4.10
CA PRO A 140 10.42 12.60 3.04
C PRO A 140 10.05 13.17 1.66
N PHE A 141 9.23 14.21 1.62
CA PHE A 141 8.90 14.90 0.37
C PHE A 141 10.13 15.61 -0.22
N ASP A 142 10.89 16.34 0.60
CA ASP A 142 12.09 17.05 0.14
C ASP A 142 13.19 16.09 -0.29
N GLU A 143 13.30 14.91 0.36
CA GLU A 143 14.16 13.82 -0.08
C GLU A 143 13.84 13.41 -1.53
N PHE A 144 12.54 13.30 -1.86
CA PHE A 144 12.14 12.96 -3.22
C PHE A 144 12.44 14.11 -4.21
N GLN A 145 12.28 15.37 -3.81
CA GLN A 145 12.65 16.51 -4.65
C GLN A 145 14.17 16.53 -4.90
N GLN A 146 14.99 16.31 -3.87
CA GLN A 146 16.43 16.22 -4.00
C GLN A 146 16.85 15.03 -4.86
N TRP A 147 16.22 13.87 -4.71
CA TRP A 147 16.49 12.70 -5.53
C TRP A 147 16.32 13.00 -7.01
N LYS A 148 15.32 13.77 -7.40
CA LYS A 148 15.13 14.21 -8.80
C LYS A 148 16.23 15.13 -9.31
N GLN A 149 17.02 15.76 -8.43
CA GLN A 149 18.16 16.60 -8.83
C GLN A 149 19.44 15.81 -9.10
N HIS A 150 19.45 14.50 -8.86
CA HIS A 150 20.60 13.69 -9.27
C HIS A 150 20.85 13.84 -10.78
N LYS A 151 22.13 14.02 -11.18
CA LYS A 151 22.50 14.35 -12.56
C LYS A 151 21.88 13.45 -13.63
N ASP A 152 21.82 12.15 -13.37
CA ASP A 152 21.32 11.16 -14.33
C ASP A 152 19.78 11.14 -14.39
N ILE A 153 19.12 11.48 -13.30
CA ILE A 153 17.65 11.57 -13.22
C ILE A 153 17.18 12.91 -13.81
N LYS A 154 17.80 13.99 -13.37
CA LYS A 154 17.49 15.35 -13.85
C LYS A 154 17.57 15.45 -15.36
N LYS A 155 18.61 14.88 -15.99
CA LYS A 155 18.78 14.85 -17.45
C LYS A 155 17.56 14.29 -18.19
N ILE A 156 16.86 13.33 -17.62
CA ILE A 156 15.68 12.72 -18.22
C ILE A 156 14.43 13.57 -17.97
N LEU A 157 14.34 14.19 -16.79
CA LEU A 157 13.14 14.95 -16.39
C LEU A 157 13.16 16.42 -16.79
N GLU A 158 14.30 17.00 -17.15
CA GLU A 158 14.53 18.45 -17.30
C GLU A 158 13.55 19.13 -18.29
N ASN A 159 13.24 18.45 -19.39
CA ASN A 159 12.29 18.95 -20.39
C ASN A 159 10.97 18.15 -20.40
N GLY A 160 10.72 17.42 -19.33
CA GLY A 160 9.50 16.65 -19.19
C GLY A 160 8.39 17.42 -18.47
N THR A 161 7.19 16.89 -18.57
CA THR A 161 6.00 17.40 -17.86
C THR A 161 5.47 16.34 -16.90
N ARG A 162 5.29 16.72 -15.62
CA ARG A 162 4.67 15.83 -14.65
C ARG A 162 3.16 15.76 -14.87
N VAL A 163 2.65 14.58 -15.22
CA VAL A 163 1.22 14.37 -15.54
C VAL A 163 0.42 13.79 -14.38
N ALA A 164 1.07 13.08 -13.45
CA ALA A 164 0.42 12.54 -12.27
C ALA A 164 1.38 12.43 -11.08
N TYR A 165 0.84 12.43 -9.87
CA TYR A 165 1.60 12.23 -8.65
C TYR A 165 0.75 11.57 -7.55
N GLY A 166 1.40 11.00 -6.56
CA GLY A 166 0.76 10.46 -5.37
C GLY A 166 1.75 10.04 -4.30
N ALA A 167 1.25 9.90 -3.09
CA ALA A 167 2.02 9.36 -1.97
C ALA A 167 1.18 8.36 -1.18
N ARG A 168 1.81 7.32 -0.66
CA ARG A 168 1.15 6.33 0.17
C ARG A 168 2.13 5.69 1.16
N ALA A 169 1.64 5.47 2.38
CA ALA A 169 2.35 4.63 3.32
C ALA A 169 2.32 3.16 2.86
N LEU A 170 3.36 2.42 3.15
CA LEU A 170 3.50 1.01 2.83
C LEU A 170 4.25 0.27 3.97
N ILE A 171 4.08 -1.04 4.00
CA ILE A 171 4.77 -1.93 4.91
C ILE A 171 6.07 -2.40 4.27
N LYS A 172 7.15 -2.48 5.06
CA LYS A 172 8.47 -2.92 4.59
C LYS A 172 9.21 -3.86 5.55
N GLY A 173 8.54 -4.42 6.56
CA GLY A 173 9.15 -5.31 7.55
C GLY A 173 9.68 -6.64 7.00
N GLY A 174 9.21 -7.05 5.83
CA GLY A 174 9.63 -8.28 5.19
C GLY A 174 9.04 -9.54 5.84
N TYR A 175 9.65 -10.69 5.52
CA TYR A 175 9.18 -12.00 5.96
C TYR A 175 9.11 -12.15 7.48
N GLN A 176 10.07 -11.59 8.20
CA GLN A 176 10.18 -11.71 9.67
C GLN A 176 9.01 -11.02 10.39
N SER A 177 8.47 -9.96 9.81
CA SER A 177 7.35 -9.19 10.36
C SER A 177 5.98 -9.59 9.77
N ARG A 178 5.97 -10.57 8.86
CA ARG A 178 4.74 -11.00 8.19
C ARG A 178 3.88 -11.84 9.13
N PRO A 179 2.64 -11.42 9.44
CA PRO A 179 1.73 -12.21 10.25
C PRO A 179 1.29 -13.49 9.51
N LYS A 180 0.72 -14.44 10.23
CA LYS A 180 -0.06 -15.51 9.61
C LYS A 180 -1.20 -14.88 8.81
N MET A 181 -1.34 -15.26 7.55
CA MET A 181 -2.27 -14.58 6.65
C MET A 181 -3.70 -15.08 6.76
N THR A 182 -3.88 -16.33 7.18
CA THR A 182 -5.20 -17.00 7.23
C THR A 182 -5.72 -17.17 8.66
N PHE A 183 -7.04 -17.09 8.78
CA PHE A 183 -7.78 -17.32 10.02
C PHE A 183 -9.18 -17.86 9.70
N PRO A 184 -9.97 -18.35 10.68
CA PRO A 184 -11.28 -18.91 10.42
C PRO A 184 -12.22 -17.95 9.69
N GLY A 185 -12.60 -18.29 8.46
CA GLY A 185 -13.52 -17.54 7.62
C GLY A 185 -12.90 -16.39 6.81
N GLY A 186 -11.55 -16.24 6.80
CA GLY A 186 -10.94 -15.17 6.01
C GLY A 186 -9.43 -15.16 5.96
N LEU A 187 -8.91 -14.14 5.26
CA LEU A 187 -7.47 -13.89 5.14
C LEU A 187 -7.17 -12.41 4.97
N ILE A 188 -5.96 -12.02 5.32
CA ILE A 188 -5.37 -10.71 5.02
C ILE A 188 -4.38 -10.84 3.87
N VAL A 189 -4.37 -9.84 2.98
CA VAL A 189 -3.49 -9.85 1.79
C VAL A 189 -2.82 -8.50 1.57
N GLY A 190 -1.79 -8.50 0.76
CA GLY A 190 -1.10 -7.28 0.34
C GLY A 190 -0.37 -6.57 1.46
N ASP A 191 -0.40 -5.25 1.43
CA ASP A 191 0.19 -4.43 2.49
C ASP A 191 -0.49 -4.65 3.86
N ASN A 192 -1.72 -5.13 3.88
CA ASN A 192 -2.38 -5.53 5.12
C ASN A 192 -1.68 -6.74 5.77
N ALA A 193 -1.10 -7.62 4.96
CA ALA A 193 -0.29 -8.77 5.39
C ALA A 193 1.24 -8.52 5.35
N GLY A 194 1.68 -7.40 4.78
CA GLY A 194 3.10 -7.08 4.68
C GLY A 194 3.89 -7.92 3.67
N THR A 195 3.31 -8.17 2.49
CA THR A 195 3.90 -9.04 1.46
C THR A 195 4.94 -8.35 0.56
N LEU A 196 5.40 -7.15 0.90
CA LEU A 196 6.41 -6.46 0.13
C LEU A 196 7.75 -7.22 0.08
N VAL A 197 8.23 -7.50 -1.12
CA VAL A 197 9.61 -7.96 -1.35
C VAL A 197 10.50 -6.72 -1.56
N PHE A 198 11.22 -6.33 -0.52
CA PHE A 198 11.99 -5.08 -0.50
C PHE A 198 13.02 -5.00 -1.64
N THR A 199 13.78 -6.05 -1.89
CA THR A 199 14.82 -6.09 -2.93
C THR A 199 14.28 -5.95 -4.35
N LYS A 200 13.02 -6.34 -4.56
CA LYS A 200 12.32 -6.19 -5.85
C LYS A 200 11.47 -4.94 -5.93
N ILE A 201 11.27 -4.24 -4.82
CA ILE A 201 10.34 -3.09 -4.67
C ILE A 201 8.93 -3.46 -5.16
N LYS A 202 8.50 -4.70 -4.92
CA LYS A 202 7.21 -5.25 -5.37
C LYS A 202 6.42 -5.81 -4.20
N GLY A 203 5.24 -5.25 -3.98
CA GLY A 203 4.27 -5.73 -3.00
C GLY A 203 3.23 -6.68 -3.57
N CYS A 204 3.01 -6.63 -4.88
CA CYS A 204 1.89 -7.31 -5.53
C CYS A 204 2.21 -8.71 -6.08
N LEU A 205 3.47 -9.06 -6.27
CA LEU A 205 3.87 -10.30 -6.95
C LEU A 205 3.57 -11.59 -6.16
N LEU A 206 3.28 -11.48 -4.89
CA LEU A 206 2.97 -12.62 -4.03
C LEU A 206 1.46 -12.88 -3.90
N TYR A 207 0.60 -12.07 -4.52
CA TYR A 207 -0.83 -12.22 -4.38
C TYR A 207 -1.40 -13.43 -5.13
N THR A 208 -0.77 -13.83 -6.21
CA THR A 208 -1.36 -14.78 -7.14
C THR A 208 -1.07 -16.23 -6.82
N SER A 209 -0.03 -16.51 -6.03
CA SER A 209 0.34 -17.87 -5.67
C SER A 209 -0.09 -18.27 -4.27
N ASP A 210 0.13 -17.41 -3.27
CA ASP A 210 0.01 -17.82 -1.87
C ASP A 210 -1.42 -17.72 -1.33
N ALA A 211 -2.21 -16.74 -1.78
CA ALA A 211 -3.58 -16.59 -1.31
C ALA A 211 -4.53 -17.72 -1.77
N ALA A 212 -4.23 -18.35 -2.91
CA ALA A 212 -5.02 -19.47 -3.42
C ALA A 212 -4.61 -20.82 -2.75
N ASP A 213 -3.35 -20.96 -2.39
CA ASP A 213 -2.84 -22.16 -1.74
C ASP A 213 -3.21 -22.19 -0.25
N ASP A 214 -3.20 -21.06 0.43
CA ASP A 214 -3.61 -20.93 1.84
C ASP A 214 -5.10 -21.20 2.08
N LEU A 215 -5.94 -21.15 1.03
CA LEU A 215 -7.37 -21.49 1.11
C LEU A 215 -7.64 -23.01 0.99
N ARG A 216 -6.62 -23.82 0.66
CA ARG A 216 -6.72 -25.28 0.48
C ARG A 216 -6.27 -26.08 1.71
N GLY A 217 -5.77 -25.43 2.73
CA GLY A 217 -5.32 -26.05 3.99
C GLY A 217 -6.40 -26.27 5.02
#